data_315434706ae06e5c209db28695112fbc
#
_entry.id   315434706ae06e5c209db28695112fbc
#
_cell.length_a   1.000
_cell.length_b   1.000
_cell.length_c   1.000
_cell.angle_alpha   90.00
_cell.angle_beta   90.00
_cell.angle_gamma   90.00
#
_symmetry.space_group_name_H-M   'P 1'
#
loop_
_entity.id
_entity.type
_entity.pdbx_description
1 polymer ?
#
loop_
_entity_poly.entity_id
_entity_poly.type
_entity_poly.pdbx_seq_one_letter_code
_entity_poly.pdbx_strand_id
1 'polypeptide(L)'
;MAPEIVLPPEYRRTASGGELYSEIEIHASPERIWEILTDFPRYPEWNPFIRSIRGDLVRGGRITAELRPPGSAGMTIRPVLLKAEPLREIRWIGHLFFSGLFDGEHIFEIHPTGMGRCRFVQRETFSGLLLPLFKGMLKGDTARGFAEMNKALKEQAESTVPA
;
A
#
# COMPACT_ATOMS: atom_id res chain seq x y z
N MET A 1 8.92 0.72 27.41
CA MET A 1 8.71 0.48 25.97
C MET A 1 7.67 1.47 25.50
N ALA A 2 7.99 2.30 24.53
CA ALA A 2 6.98 3.17 23.94
C ALA A 2 5.90 2.29 23.26
N PRO A 3 4.61 2.65 23.32
CA PRO A 3 3.58 1.88 22.68
C PRO A 3 3.86 1.84 21.17
N GLU A 4 3.76 0.65 20.59
CA GLU A 4 3.84 0.45 19.16
C GLU A 4 2.66 1.20 18.51
N ILE A 5 2.96 2.21 17.67
CA ILE A 5 1.91 2.94 16.97
C ILE A 5 1.42 2.05 15.84
N VAL A 6 0.25 1.46 16.05
CA VAL A 6 -0.46 0.70 15.05
C VAL A 6 -1.87 1.26 14.95
N LEU A 7 -2.15 1.93 13.84
CA LEU A 7 -3.52 2.24 13.47
C LEU A 7 -3.97 1.20 12.44
N PRO A 8 -4.89 0.30 12.80
CA PRO A 8 -5.44 -0.66 11.85
C PRO A 8 -6.14 0.09 10.71
N PRO A 9 -6.27 -0.55 9.52
CA PRO A 9 -6.93 0.06 8.40
C PRO A 9 -8.34 0.51 8.74
N GLU A 10 -8.61 1.80 8.57
CA GLU A 10 -9.89 2.45 8.83
C GLU A 10 -10.38 3.18 7.59
N TYR A 11 -11.63 2.93 7.21
CA TYR A 11 -12.27 3.67 6.12
C TYR A 11 -12.88 4.97 6.64
N ARG A 12 -12.48 6.09 6.04
CA ARG A 12 -12.95 7.44 6.37
C ARG A 12 -13.65 8.07 5.17
N ARG A 13 -14.71 8.83 5.41
CA ARG A 13 -15.32 9.66 4.36
C ARG A 13 -14.47 10.92 4.15
N THR A 14 -14.29 11.29 2.88
CA THR A 14 -13.61 12.52 2.48
C THR A 14 -14.56 13.37 1.63
N ALA A 15 -14.20 14.63 1.37
CA ALA A 15 -15.01 15.52 0.51
C ALA A 15 -15.16 14.97 -0.92
N SER A 16 -14.15 14.25 -1.43
CA SER A 16 -14.10 13.69 -2.78
C SER A 16 -14.53 12.22 -2.87
N GLY A 17 -14.85 11.56 -1.75
CA GLY A 17 -15.23 10.14 -1.75
C GLY A 17 -14.91 9.43 -0.45
N GLY A 18 -13.80 8.70 -0.40
CA GLY A 18 -13.35 7.98 0.79
C GLY A 18 -11.86 7.73 0.81
N GLU A 19 -11.36 7.35 1.96
CA GLU A 19 -9.98 6.96 2.19
C GLU A 19 -9.93 5.73 3.08
N LEU A 20 -9.13 4.75 2.72
CA LEU A 20 -8.68 3.69 3.60
C LEU A 20 -7.30 4.09 4.12
N TYR A 21 -7.16 4.25 5.42
CA TYR A 21 -5.94 4.72 6.07
C TYR A 21 -5.43 3.71 7.08
N SER A 22 -4.14 3.46 7.07
CA SER A 22 -3.47 2.64 8.10
C SER A 22 -2.06 3.13 8.34
N GLU A 23 -1.53 2.90 9.54
CA GLU A 23 -0.12 3.12 9.84
C GLU A 23 0.43 2.09 10.81
N ILE A 24 1.74 1.83 10.72
CA ILE A 24 2.46 0.93 11.59
C ILE A 24 3.87 1.47 11.87
N GLU A 25 4.35 1.30 13.10
CA GLU A 25 5.75 1.56 13.42
C GLU A 25 6.62 0.37 13.04
N ILE A 26 7.69 0.63 12.30
CA ILE A 26 8.68 -0.37 11.86
C ILE A 26 10.05 0.01 12.42
N HIS A 27 10.68 -0.93 13.11
CA HIS A 27 12.02 -0.75 13.66
C HIS A 27 13.09 -1.08 12.59
N ALA A 28 13.11 -0.24 11.56
CA ALA A 28 14.08 -0.30 10.47
C ALA A 28 14.34 1.11 9.91
N SER A 29 15.44 1.26 9.18
CA SER A 29 15.77 2.52 8.53
C SER A 29 14.87 2.77 7.30
N PRO A 30 14.72 4.03 6.85
CA PRO A 30 14.01 4.36 5.61
C PRO A 30 14.57 3.61 4.40
N GLU A 31 15.89 3.43 4.35
CA GLU A 31 16.57 2.73 3.26
C GLU A 31 16.12 1.27 3.18
N ARG A 32 16.03 0.59 4.33
CA ARG A 32 15.61 -0.81 4.39
C ARG A 32 14.16 -0.98 3.94
N ILE A 33 13.27 -0.11 4.40
CA ILE A 33 11.85 -0.15 4.00
C ILE A 33 11.72 0.14 2.52
N TRP A 34 12.43 1.16 2.02
CA TRP A 34 12.42 1.53 0.60
C TRP A 34 12.93 0.40 -0.29
N GLU A 35 14.02 -0.26 0.09
CA GLU A 35 14.57 -1.42 -0.62
C GLU A 35 13.51 -2.52 -0.78
N ILE A 36 12.81 -2.88 0.28
CA ILE A 36 11.77 -3.92 0.24
C ILE A 36 10.59 -3.49 -0.64
N LEU A 37 10.14 -2.25 -0.52
CA LEU A 37 9.01 -1.72 -1.30
C LEU A 37 9.30 -1.58 -2.80
N THR A 38 10.56 -1.41 -3.19
CA THR A 38 10.96 -1.22 -4.58
C THR A 38 11.51 -2.47 -5.24
N ASP A 39 11.80 -3.51 -4.48
CA ASP A 39 12.21 -4.81 -5.00
C ASP A 39 10.98 -5.62 -5.47
N PHE A 40 10.38 -5.16 -6.57
CA PHE A 40 9.17 -5.74 -7.13
C PHE A 40 9.27 -7.24 -7.43
N PRO A 41 10.39 -7.78 -7.95
CA PRO A 41 10.54 -9.21 -8.18
C PRO A 41 10.33 -10.07 -6.93
N ARG A 42 10.62 -9.54 -5.75
CA ARG A 42 10.51 -10.30 -4.49
C ARG A 42 9.14 -10.18 -3.80
N TYR A 43 8.20 -9.42 -4.32
CA TYR A 43 6.85 -9.30 -3.74
C TYR A 43 6.15 -10.64 -3.49
N PRO A 44 6.23 -11.63 -4.40
CA PRO A 44 5.61 -12.94 -4.16
C PRO A 44 6.13 -13.67 -2.91
N GLU A 45 7.33 -13.33 -2.45
CA GLU A 45 7.97 -14.00 -1.31
C GLU A 45 7.43 -13.52 0.04
N TRP A 46 7.03 -12.25 0.13
CA TRP A 46 6.67 -11.65 1.42
C TRP A 46 5.29 -10.99 1.46
N ASN A 47 4.79 -10.46 0.33
CA ASN A 47 3.57 -9.65 0.33
C ASN A 47 2.32 -10.50 0.13
N PRO A 48 1.43 -10.65 1.13
CA PRO A 48 0.22 -11.46 1.00
C PRO A 48 -0.90 -10.78 0.24
N PHE A 49 -0.85 -9.44 0.08
CA PHE A 49 -1.90 -8.63 -0.55
C PHE A 49 -1.57 -8.28 -2.00
N ILE A 50 -0.41 -7.68 -2.27
CA ILE A 50 0.10 -7.45 -3.63
C ILE A 50 0.98 -8.64 -4.01
N ARG A 51 0.39 -9.66 -4.62
CA ARG A 51 1.06 -10.94 -4.88
C ARG A 51 2.14 -10.88 -5.94
N SER A 52 2.00 -9.96 -6.89
CA SER A 52 3.05 -9.64 -7.85
C SER A 52 2.92 -8.19 -8.30
N ILE A 53 4.03 -7.59 -8.68
CA ILE A 53 4.09 -6.25 -9.25
C ILE A 53 5.21 -6.20 -10.28
N ARG A 54 4.96 -5.54 -11.41
CA ARG A 54 5.92 -5.39 -12.51
C ARG A 54 5.79 -4.00 -13.13
N GLY A 55 6.88 -3.52 -13.65
CA GLY A 55 6.97 -2.22 -14.31
C GLY A 55 8.10 -1.38 -13.75
N ASP A 56 8.29 -0.21 -14.33
CA ASP A 56 9.36 0.69 -13.95
C ASP A 56 8.88 1.72 -12.92
N LEU A 57 9.69 1.96 -11.90
CA LEU A 57 9.41 2.92 -10.83
C LEU A 57 9.75 4.35 -11.29
N VAL A 58 9.10 4.79 -12.38
CA VAL A 58 9.26 6.12 -12.95
C VAL A 58 7.92 6.83 -13.07
N ARG A 59 7.87 8.13 -12.81
CA ARG A 59 6.64 8.91 -12.93
C ARG A 59 6.06 8.80 -14.35
N GLY A 60 4.75 8.52 -14.42
CA GLY A 60 4.04 8.27 -15.68
C GLY A 60 4.17 6.83 -16.19
N GLY A 61 5.03 6.02 -15.55
CA GLY A 61 5.19 4.60 -15.88
C GLY A 61 3.94 3.80 -15.53
N ARG A 62 3.66 2.77 -16.33
CA ARG A 62 2.59 1.81 -16.06
C ARG A 62 3.15 0.64 -15.30
N ILE A 63 2.48 0.28 -14.23
CA ILE A 63 2.77 -0.95 -13.49
C ILE A 63 1.62 -1.93 -13.67
N THR A 64 1.90 -3.22 -13.53
CA THR A 64 0.90 -4.27 -13.47
C THR A 64 1.01 -4.95 -12.11
N ALA A 65 -0.05 -4.98 -11.34
CA ALA A 65 -0.08 -5.58 -10.01
C ALA A 65 -1.23 -6.56 -9.86
N GLU A 66 -0.96 -7.68 -9.22
CA GLU A 66 -1.97 -8.65 -8.79
C GLU A 66 -2.32 -8.42 -7.34
N LEU A 67 -3.54 -7.99 -7.08
CA LEU A 67 -4.09 -7.83 -5.73
C LEU A 67 -4.87 -9.08 -5.35
N ARG A 68 -4.64 -9.58 -4.15
CA ARG A 68 -5.41 -10.71 -3.59
C ARG A 68 -5.81 -10.41 -2.15
N PRO A 69 -6.86 -9.60 -1.95
CA PRO A 69 -7.43 -9.43 -0.62
C PRO A 69 -7.85 -10.79 -0.03
N PRO A 70 -7.75 -10.97 1.31
CA PRO A 70 -8.16 -12.20 1.97
C PRO A 70 -9.58 -12.60 1.59
N GLY A 71 -9.78 -13.86 1.23
CA GLY A 71 -11.09 -14.41 0.86
C GLY A 71 -11.57 -14.06 -0.56
N SER A 72 -10.75 -13.35 -1.37
CA SER A 72 -11.10 -13.02 -2.75
C SER A 72 -10.27 -13.81 -3.77
N ALA A 73 -10.81 -13.93 -4.99
CA ALA A 73 -10.10 -14.53 -6.11
C ALA A 73 -8.91 -13.69 -6.61
N GLY A 74 -8.85 -12.42 -6.18
CA GLY A 74 -7.88 -11.47 -6.64
C GLY A 74 -8.27 -10.75 -7.93
N MET A 75 -7.49 -9.72 -8.24
CA MET A 75 -7.66 -8.96 -9.48
C MET A 75 -6.30 -8.43 -9.97
N THR A 76 -6.20 -8.24 -11.27
CA THR A 76 -5.05 -7.56 -11.87
C THR A 76 -5.42 -6.11 -12.17
N ILE A 77 -4.59 -5.20 -11.68
CA ILE A 77 -4.71 -3.76 -11.95
C ILE A 77 -3.52 -3.27 -12.76
N ARG A 78 -3.70 -2.17 -13.50
CA ARG A 78 -2.66 -1.53 -14.32
C ARG A 78 -2.58 -0.04 -14.03
N PRO A 79 -2.19 0.35 -12.83
CA PRO A 79 -2.12 1.74 -12.44
C PRO A 79 -0.97 2.47 -13.13
N VAL A 80 -1.06 3.80 -13.10
CA VAL A 80 0.00 4.72 -13.53
C VAL A 80 0.71 5.28 -12.31
N LEU A 81 2.03 5.26 -12.31
CA LEU A 81 2.83 5.81 -11.23
C LEU A 81 2.78 7.34 -11.27
N LEU A 82 2.32 7.93 -10.18
CA LEU A 82 2.25 9.39 -10.02
C LEU A 82 3.49 9.96 -9.36
N LYS A 83 4.08 9.21 -8.42
CA LYS A 83 5.22 9.66 -7.63
C LYS A 83 6.07 8.48 -7.19
N ALA A 84 7.39 8.65 -7.26
CA ALA A 84 8.39 7.79 -6.64
C ALA A 84 9.47 8.70 -6.08
N GLU A 85 9.32 9.09 -4.83
CA GLU A 85 10.28 9.90 -4.09
C GLU A 85 11.10 9.00 -3.18
N PRO A 86 12.39 8.79 -3.48
CA PRO A 86 13.22 7.85 -2.73
C PRO A 86 13.17 8.07 -1.23
N LEU A 87 13.03 6.98 -0.48
CA LEU A 87 12.96 6.93 0.98
C LEU A 87 11.75 7.61 1.61
N ARG A 88 10.79 8.09 0.79
CA ARG A 88 9.65 8.87 1.27
C ARG A 88 8.30 8.40 0.80
N GLU A 89 8.10 8.26 -0.52
CA GLU A 89 6.74 8.05 -1.03
C GLU A 89 6.72 7.31 -2.37
N ILE A 90 5.79 6.35 -2.48
CA ILE A 90 5.36 5.74 -3.74
C ILE A 90 3.86 5.99 -3.87
N ARG A 91 3.42 6.46 -5.05
CA ARG A 91 2.02 6.77 -5.32
C ARG A 91 1.63 6.36 -6.73
N TRP A 92 0.52 5.65 -6.86
CA TRP A 92 -0.06 5.32 -8.17
C TRP A 92 -1.57 5.46 -8.17
N ILE A 93 -2.15 5.61 -9.35
CA ILE A 93 -3.59 5.69 -9.55
C ILE A 93 -4.06 4.62 -10.53
N GLY A 94 -5.11 3.90 -10.15
CA GLY A 94 -5.81 2.96 -10.99
C GLY A 94 -7.26 3.39 -11.22
N HIS A 95 -7.84 2.93 -12.33
CA HIS A 95 -9.22 3.19 -12.71
C HIS A 95 -9.90 1.88 -13.07
N LEU A 96 -11.18 1.73 -12.69
CA LEU A 96 -12.03 0.68 -13.20
C LEU A 96 -12.64 1.18 -14.51
N PHE A 97 -12.23 0.60 -15.64
CA PHE A 97 -12.55 0.97 -17.02
C PHE A 97 -12.05 2.35 -17.43
N PHE A 98 -12.54 3.44 -16.83
CA PHE A 98 -12.14 4.81 -17.12
C PHE A 98 -12.22 5.70 -15.87
N SER A 99 -11.51 6.81 -15.92
CA SER A 99 -11.45 7.80 -14.82
C SER A 99 -12.84 8.33 -14.50
N GLY A 100 -13.16 8.43 -13.20
CA GLY A 100 -14.43 8.92 -12.68
C GLY A 100 -15.49 7.85 -12.45
N LEU A 101 -15.30 6.62 -12.92
CA LEU A 101 -16.20 5.51 -12.61
C LEU A 101 -15.92 4.92 -11.23
N PHE A 102 -14.69 4.48 -11.02
CA PHE A 102 -14.13 4.09 -9.72
C PHE A 102 -12.63 4.24 -9.78
N ASP A 103 -12.10 5.20 -9.06
CA ASP A 103 -10.69 5.54 -9.04
C ASP A 103 -10.10 5.21 -7.67
N GLY A 104 -8.90 4.64 -7.66
CA GLY A 104 -8.13 4.36 -6.46
C GLY A 104 -6.71 4.91 -6.59
N GLU A 105 -6.33 5.81 -5.70
CA GLU A 105 -4.97 6.33 -5.59
C GLU A 105 -4.31 5.74 -4.36
N HIS A 106 -3.38 4.81 -4.58
CA HIS A 106 -2.66 4.09 -3.54
C HIS A 106 -1.36 4.82 -3.19
N ILE A 107 -1.10 4.97 -1.91
CA ILE A 107 0.01 5.77 -1.39
C ILE A 107 0.72 4.99 -0.28
N PHE A 108 2.04 4.83 -0.43
CA PHE A 108 2.95 4.38 0.61
C PHE A 108 3.81 5.54 1.05
N GLU A 109 3.87 5.82 2.34
CA GLU A 109 4.70 6.88 2.90
C GLU A 109 5.62 6.32 3.99
N ILE A 110 6.87 6.78 4.00
CA ILE A 110 7.88 6.43 5.00
C ILE A 110 8.23 7.71 5.76
N HIS A 111 7.95 7.71 7.05
CA HIS A 111 8.22 8.84 7.94
C HIS A 111 9.22 8.42 9.02
N PRO A 112 10.50 8.85 8.95
CA PRO A 112 11.46 8.60 10.02
C PRO A 112 10.97 9.20 11.34
N THR A 113 10.98 8.41 12.42
CA THR A 113 10.55 8.85 13.76
C THR A 113 11.67 8.84 14.79
N GLY A 114 12.87 8.36 14.41
CA GLY A 114 14.05 8.27 15.24
C GLY A 114 15.12 7.41 14.59
N MET A 115 16.22 7.18 15.29
CA MET A 115 17.27 6.31 14.77
C MET A 115 16.75 4.88 14.61
N GLY A 116 16.79 4.36 13.38
CA GLY A 116 16.36 3.00 13.06
C GLY A 116 14.88 2.75 13.27
N ARG A 117 14.03 3.79 13.20
CA ARG A 117 12.57 3.65 13.31
C ARG A 117 11.86 4.54 12.32
N CYS A 118 10.79 3.99 11.73
CA CYS A 118 9.92 4.71 10.81
C CYS A 118 8.46 4.43 11.13
N ARG A 119 7.61 5.42 10.89
CA ARG A 119 6.19 5.22 10.74
C ARG A 119 5.92 4.99 9.26
N PHE A 120 5.41 3.81 8.93
CA PHE A 120 4.96 3.47 7.58
C PHE A 120 3.46 3.73 7.49
N VAL A 121 3.05 4.49 6.48
CA VAL A 121 1.64 4.75 6.17
C VAL A 121 1.29 4.05 4.86
N GLN A 122 0.24 3.24 4.90
CA GLN A 122 -0.41 2.71 3.71
C GLN A 122 -1.82 3.26 3.66
N ARG A 123 -2.14 3.99 2.60
CA ARG A 123 -3.47 4.55 2.42
C ARG A 123 -3.88 4.54 0.96
N GLU A 124 -5.17 4.59 0.73
CA GLU A 124 -5.73 4.67 -0.61
C GLU A 124 -6.95 5.58 -0.61
N THR A 125 -6.97 6.55 -1.51
CA THR A 125 -8.11 7.44 -1.69
C THR A 125 -8.97 6.91 -2.83
N PHE A 126 -10.28 6.91 -2.62
CA PHE A 126 -11.27 6.39 -3.56
C PHE A 126 -12.26 7.46 -3.97
N SER A 127 -12.58 7.48 -5.25
CA SER A 127 -13.59 8.37 -5.81
C SER A 127 -14.33 7.70 -6.97
N GLY A 128 -15.38 8.33 -7.46
CA GLY A 128 -16.11 7.88 -8.63
C GLY A 128 -17.55 7.46 -8.34
N LEU A 129 -18.32 7.32 -9.41
CA LEU A 129 -19.77 7.07 -9.35
C LEU A 129 -20.10 5.71 -8.69
N LEU A 130 -19.27 4.70 -8.87
CA LEU A 130 -19.50 3.36 -8.33
C LEU A 130 -18.96 3.16 -6.90
N LEU A 131 -18.33 4.18 -6.29
CA LEU A 131 -17.78 4.07 -4.95
C LEU A 131 -18.80 3.53 -3.91
N PRO A 132 -20.08 3.95 -3.91
CA PRO A 132 -21.06 3.42 -2.96
C PRO A 132 -21.24 1.90 -3.02
N LEU A 133 -21.07 1.30 -4.20
CA LEU A 133 -21.22 -0.15 -4.40
C LEU A 133 -20.04 -0.94 -3.81
N PHE A 134 -18.85 -0.34 -3.73
CA PHE A 134 -17.63 -1.01 -3.30
C PHE A 134 -17.27 -0.77 -1.82
N LYS A 135 -17.99 0.09 -1.10
CA LYS A 135 -17.68 0.43 0.29
C LYS A 135 -17.58 -0.77 1.22
N GLY A 136 -18.44 -1.77 1.06
CA GLY A 136 -18.40 -2.98 1.87
C GLY A 136 -17.10 -3.76 1.68
N MET A 137 -16.67 -3.93 0.43
CA MET A 137 -15.40 -4.57 0.08
C MET A 137 -14.19 -3.79 0.63
N LEU A 138 -14.20 -2.46 0.51
CA LEU A 138 -13.10 -1.61 0.99
C LEU A 138 -12.95 -1.68 2.51
N LYS A 139 -14.06 -1.66 3.24
CA LYS A 139 -14.07 -1.79 4.71
C LYS A 139 -13.73 -3.19 5.21
N GLY A 140 -13.96 -4.20 4.41
CA GLY A 140 -13.74 -5.61 4.74
C GLY A 140 -12.44 -6.15 4.16
N ASP A 141 -12.52 -6.71 2.98
CA ASP A 141 -11.42 -7.49 2.38
C ASP A 141 -10.18 -6.65 2.06
N THR A 142 -10.37 -5.43 1.53
CA THR A 142 -9.25 -4.53 1.22
C THR A 142 -8.56 -4.06 2.50
N ALA A 143 -9.33 -3.72 3.53
CA ALA A 143 -8.76 -3.32 4.82
C ALA A 143 -7.95 -4.46 5.46
N ARG A 144 -8.43 -5.70 5.39
CA ARG A 144 -7.65 -6.88 5.85
C ARG A 144 -6.37 -7.06 5.04
N GLY A 145 -6.43 -6.88 3.73
CA GLY A 145 -5.25 -6.92 2.85
C GLY A 145 -4.18 -5.90 3.25
N PHE A 146 -4.59 -4.68 3.58
CA PHE A 146 -3.68 -3.64 4.09
C PHE A 146 -3.02 -4.06 5.41
N ALA A 147 -3.81 -4.57 6.36
CA ALA A 147 -3.30 -5.01 7.65
C ALA A 147 -2.26 -6.14 7.50
N GLU A 148 -2.55 -7.13 6.66
CA GLU A 148 -1.63 -8.24 6.39
C GLU A 148 -0.35 -7.78 5.69
N MET A 149 -0.44 -6.88 4.71
CA MET A 149 0.74 -6.32 4.04
C MET A 149 1.59 -5.49 5.01
N ASN A 150 0.99 -4.63 5.82
CA ASN A 150 1.72 -3.83 6.81
C ASN A 150 2.50 -4.72 7.79
N LYS A 151 1.86 -5.77 8.28
CA LYS A 151 2.50 -6.75 9.17
C LYS A 151 3.66 -7.46 8.47
N ALA A 152 3.45 -7.94 7.26
CA ALA A 152 4.47 -8.64 6.48
C ALA A 152 5.67 -7.73 6.15
N LEU A 153 5.42 -6.46 5.79
CA LEU A 153 6.48 -5.48 5.57
C LEU A 153 7.31 -5.25 6.84
N LYS A 154 6.63 -5.09 7.98
CA LYS A 154 7.31 -4.95 9.29
C LYS A 154 8.20 -6.16 9.59
N GLU A 155 7.66 -7.37 9.48
CA GLU A 155 8.41 -8.60 9.71
C GLU A 155 9.62 -8.72 8.78
N GLN A 156 9.43 -8.39 7.50
CA GLN A 156 10.52 -8.43 6.51
C GLN A 156 11.60 -7.37 6.79
N ALA A 157 11.20 -6.15 7.18
CA ALA A 157 12.13 -5.06 7.45
C ALA A 157 12.93 -5.27 8.75
N GLU A 158 12.28 -5.81 9.77
CA GLU A 158 12.89 -6.06 11.09
C GLU A 158 13.65 -7.39 11.16
N SER A 159 13.51 -8.28 10.16
CA SER A 159 14.28 -9.50 10.13
C SER A 159 15.78 -9.21 9.96
N THR A 160 16.59 -9.80 10.82
CA THR A 160 18.06 -9.69 10.80
C THR A 160 18.71 -10.69 9.84
N VAL A 161 18.02 -11.06 8.76
CA VAL A 161 18.64 -11.95 7.76
C VAL A 161 19.67 -11.15 6.98
N PRO A 162 20.98 -11.46 7.10
CA PRO A 162 21.99 -10.85 6.25
C PRO A 162 21.66 -11.20 4.79
N ALA A 163 21.86 -10.23 3.93
CA ALA A 163 21.78 -10.43 2.49
C ALA A 163 22.81 -11.48 2.02
#